data_fbd925a9459eab5536cc5d4619db9619
#
_entry.id   fbd925a9459eab5536cc5d4619db9619
#
_cell.length_a   1.000
_cell.length_b   1.000
_cell.length_c   1.000
_cell.angle_alpha   90.00
_cell.angle_beta   90.00
_cell.angle_gamma   90.00
#
_symmetry.space_group_name_H-M   'P 1'
#
loop_
_entity.id
_entity.type
_entity.pdbx_description
1 polymer ?
#
loop_
_entity_poly.entity_id
_entity_poly.type
_entity_poly.pdbx_seq_one_letter_code
_entity_poly.pdbx_strand_id
1 'polypeptide(L)'
;MIHGIHHTSFTVRNIERSIAFYRDLLGMKVTWDSAAAGVSFKGPIADSVTGCPGTEQRLVFLATGDGRIELVEYTPTGKPQVDNKASDTGSAHVCFKTENIDEIYQKLREHGVRIHCVPQDLGFAKVMYFRDPDGIILEAFEGELPG
;
A
#
# COMPACT_ATOMS: atom_id res chain seq x y z
N MET A 1 20.58 -11.48 -12.46
CA MET A 1 19.15 -11.90 -12.56
C MET A 1 18.39 -11.44 -11.33
N ILE A 2 17.09 -11.13 -11.49
CA ILE A 2 16.20 -10.78 -10.37
C ILE A 2 15.91 -12.06 -9.58
N HIS A 3 15.94 -11.99 -8.24
CA HIS A 3 15.74 -13.14 -7.36
C HIS A 3 14.41 -13.10 -6.57
N GLY A 4 13.68 -12.01 -6.65
CA GLY A 4 12.39 -11.86 -5.94
C GLY A 4 11.95 -10.42 -5.81
N ILE A 5 10.83 -10.22 -5.12
CA ILE A 5 10.29 -8.90 -4.79
C ILE A 5 10.81 -8.51 -3.40
N HIS A 6 11.54 -7.40 -3.31
CA HIS A 6 12.03 -6.90 -2.02
C HIS A 6 10.92 -6.16 -1.26
N HIS A 7 10.19 -5.31 -1.94
CA HIS A 7 9.05 -4.56 -1.41
C HIS A 7 8.16 -4.05 -2.56
N THR A 8 6.95 -3.64 -2.20
CA THR A 8 6.08 -2.82 -3.06
C THR A 8 6.01 -1.42 -2.46
N SER A 9 6.22 -0.39 -3.28
CA SER A 9 6.26 1.01 -2.82
C SER A 9 5.00 1.76 -3.22
N PHE A 10 4.47 2.55 -2.29
CA PHE A 10 3.35 3.46 -2.49
C PHE A 10 3.77 4.89 -2.17
N THR A 11 3.60 5.79 -3.14
CA THR A 11 3.72 7.23 -2.88
C THR A 11 2.43 7.73 -2.26
N VAL A 12 2.54 8.30 -1.07
CA VAL A 12 1.40 8.74 -0.26
C VAL A 12 1.47 10.25 0.00
N ARG A 13 0.32 10.88 0.15
CA ARG A 13 0.23 12.33 0.38
C ARG A 13 0.51 12.72 1.83
N ASN A 14 0.12 11.85 2.78
CA ASN A 14 0.30 12.05 4.21
C ASN A 14 0.68 10.72 4.84
N ILE A 15 1.96 10.59 5.18
CA ILE A 15 2.53 9.32 5.62
C ILE A 15 1.97 8.88 6.99
N GLU A 16 1.65 9.81 7.89
CA GLU A 16 1.06 9.46 9.20
C GLU A 16 -0.35 8.87 9.03
N ARG A 17 -1.16 9.45 8.15
CA ARG A 17 -2.47 8.90 7.81
C ARG A 17 -2.35 7.50 7.19
N SER A 18 -1.37 7.30 6.33
CA SER A 18 -1.13 6.00 5.70
C SER A 18 -0.58 4.98 6.69
N ILE A 19 0.35 5.37 7.58
CA ILE A 19 0.82 4.50 8.67
C ILE A 19 -0.36 4.03 9.53
N ALA A 20 -1.25 4.94 9.94
CA ALA A 20 -2.43 4.57 10.72
C ALA A 20 -3.32 3.56 9.97
N PHE A 21 -3.52 3.75 8.66
CA PHE A 21 -4.28 2.82 7.85
C PHE A 21 -3.63 1.43 7.77
N TYR A 22 -2.37 1.35 7.37
CA TYR A 22 -1.70 0.05 7.18
C TYR A 22 -1.35 -0.64 8.50
N ARG A 23 -0.94 0.10 9.53
CA ARG A 23 -0.57 -0.44 10.85
C ARG A 23 -1.80 -0.75 11.68
N ASP A 24 -2.67 0.24 11.91
CA ASP A 24 -3.72 0.14 12.93
C ASP A 24 -4.98 -0.54 12.37
N LEU A 25 -5.31 -0.29 11.10
CA LEU A 25 -6.49 -0.89 10.48
C LEU A 25 -6.19 -2.24 9.84
N LEU A 26 -5.08 -2.38 9.08
CA LEU A 26 -4.72 -3.63 8.41
C LEU A 26 -3.78 -4.54 9.23
N GLY A 27 -3.30 -4.09 10.39
CA GLY A 27 -2.51 -4.92 11.31
C GLY A 27 -1.04 -5.13 10.91
N MET A 28 -0.49 -4.29 10.02
CA MET A 28 0.92 -4.38 9.62
C MET A 28 1.84 -3.82 10.71
N LYS A 29 3.10 -4.24 10.69
CA LYS A 29 4.11 -3.79 11.64
C LYS A 29 5.08 -2.84 10.96
N VAL A 30 5.24 -1.61 11.49
CA VAL A 30 6.34 -0.71 11.08
C VAL A 30 7.67 -1.35 11.47
N THR A 31 8.54 -1.54 10.50
CA THR A 31 9.87 -2.15 10.68
C THR A 31 10.99 -1.14 10.57
N TRP A 32 10.77 -0.04 9.86
CA TRP A 32 11.75 1.04 9.74
C TRP A 32 11.07 2.34 9.31
N ASP A 33 11.58 3.47 9.80
CA ASP A 33 11.13 4.82 9.47
C ASP A 33 12.36 5.74 9.36
N SER A 34 12.54 6.37 8.22
CA SER A 34 13.68 7.25 7.96
C SER A 34 13.74 8.44 8.90
N ALA A 35 12.59 9.02 9.27
CA ALA A 35 12.54 10.13 10.20
C ALA A 35 13.00 9.72 11.62
N ALA A 36 12.53 8.56 12.10
CA ALA A 36 12.94 8.01 13.39
C ALA A 36 14.44 7.63 13.40
N ALA A 37 14.97 7.20 12.24
CA ALA A 37 16.38 6.87 12.07
C ALA A 37 17.29 8.10 11.85
N GLY A 38 16.71 9.30 11.72
CA GLY A 38 17.47 10.52 11.41
C GLY A 38 18.06 10.52 9.99
N VAL A 39 17.44 9.77 9.07
CA VAL A 39 17.90 9.66 7.68
C VAL A 39 17.00 10.50 6.78
N SER A 40 17.63 11.34 5.94
CA SER A 40 16.93 12.15 4.93
C SER A 40 17.36 11.72 3.54
N PHE A 41 16.37 11.47 2.68
CA PHE A 41 16.59 11.14 1.27
C PHE A 41 16.33 12.36 0.40
N LYS A 42 17.41 13.08 0.05
CA LYS A 42 17.41 14.27 -0.83
C LYS A 42 18.75 14.49 -1.48
N GLY A 43 18.78 15.40 -2.43
CA GLY A 43 20.00 15.81 -3.16
C GLY A 43 20.31 14.92 -4.35
N PRO A 44 21.47 15.10 -5.01
CA PRO A 44 21.73 14.60 -6.35
C PRO A 44 21.53 13.10 -6.56
N ILE A 45 21.83 12.28 -5.56
CA ILE A 45 21.64 10.82 -5.66
C ILE A 45 20.16 10.48 -5.60
N ALA A 46 19.41 11.03 -4.66
CA ALA A 46 17.97 10.82 -4.54
C ALA A 46 17.23 11.33 -5.79
N ASP A 47 17.61 12.50 -6.27
CA ASP A 47 17.08 13.12 -7.49
C ASP A 47 17.27 12.22 -8.71
N SER A 48 18.47 11.64 -8.85
CA SER A 48 18.79 10.73 -9.96
C SER A 48 18.02 9.41 -9.87
N VAL A 49 17.90 8.84 -8.67
CA VAL A 49 17.19 7.56 -8.46
C VAL A 49 15.70 7.70 -8.71
N THR A 50 15.09 8.79 -8.23
CA THR A 50 13.64 8.98 -8.30
C THR A 50 13.17 9.71 -9.57
N GLY A 51 14.05 10.42 -10.24
CA GLY A 51 13.68 11.34 -11.32
C GLY A 51 12.88 12.56 -10.84
N CYS A 52 12.92 12.87 -9.54
CA CYS A 52 12.15 13.95 -8.91
C CYS A 52 13.10 14.97 -8.26
N PRO A 53 13.83 15.77 -9.07
CA PRO A 53 14.83 16.69 -8.54
C PRO A 53 14.22 17.75 -7.62
N GLY A 54 14.95 18.08 -6.55
CA GLY A 54 14.54 19.09 -5.58
C GLY A 54 13.50 18.60 -4.58
N THR A 55 13.27 17.29 -4.48
CA THR A 55 12.38 16.70 -3.47
C THR A 55 13.16 16.09 -2.31
N GLU A 56 12.51 16.03 -1.16
CA GLU A 56 12.94 15.24 -0.01
C GLU A 56 11.91 14.14 0.21
N GLN A 57 12.37 12.90 0.53
CA GLN A 57 11.48 11.78 0.78
C GLN A 57 11.59 11.31 2.24
N ARG A 58 10.44 11.06 2.87
CA ARG A 58 10.33 10.23 4.06
C ARG A 58 9.85 8.84 3.65
N LEU A 59 10.56 7.83 4.11
CA LEU A 59 10.29 6.43 3.80
C LEU A 59 9.92 5.68 5.09
N VAL A 60 8.86 4.86 5.01
CA VAL A 60 8.45 3.98 6.10
C VAL A 60 8.19 2.58 5.55
N PHE A 61 8.87 1.58 6.13
CA PHE A 61 8.66 0.19 5.78
C PHE A 61 7.73 -0.49 6.77
N LEU A 62 6.74 -1.21 6.24
CA LEU A 62 5.83 -2.04 7.03
C LEU A 62 5.89 -3.48 6.52
N ALA A 63 5.78 -4.44 7.44
CA ALA A 63 5.79 -5.86 7.12
C ALA A 63 4.45 -6.51 7.51
N THR A 64 4.05 -7.49 6.71
CA THR A 64 2.93 -8.40 6.99
C THR A 64 3.27 -9.78 6.43
N GLY A 65 3.29 -10.81 7.28
CA GLY A 65 3.81 -12.13 6.85
C GLY A 65 5.20 -12.00 6.26
N ASP A 66 5.38 -12.53 5.07
CA ASP A 66 6.62 -12.45 4.24
C ASP A 66 6.63 -11.23 3.32
N GLY A 67 5.53 -10.46 3.26
CA GLY A 67 5.40 -9.27 2.43
C GLY A 67 5.95 -8.02 3.10
N ARG A 68 6.39 -7.08 2.26
CA ARG A 68 6.85 -5.76 2.71
C ARG A 68 6.31 -4.68 1.80
N ILE A 69 5.76 -3.63 2.40
CA ILE A 69 5.43 -2.40 1.69
C ILE A 69 6.33 -1.26 2.16
N GLU A 70 6.55 -0.31 1.27
CA GLU A 70 7.20 0.95 1.54
C GLU A 70 6.20 2.07 1.31
N LEU A 71 6.05 2.96 2.26
CA LEU A 71 5.34 4.23 2.09
C LEU A 71 6.35 5.33 1.86
N VAL A 72 6.14 6.14 0.83
CA VAL A 72 7.01 7.27 0.50
C VAL A 72 6.19 8.54 0.45
N GLU A 73 6.55 9.52 1.28
CA GLU A 73 6.01 10.88 1.20
C GLU A 73 7.06 11.80 0.62
N TYR A 74 6.70 12.54 -0.43
CA TYR A 74 7.56 13.53 -1.07
C TYR A 74 7.23 14.95 -0.60
N THR A 75 8.27 15.74 -0.34
CA THR A 75 8.18 17.18 -0.08
C THR A 75 9.03 17.94 -1.11
N PRO A 76 8.45 18.82 -1.96
CA PRO A 76 7.03 19.10 -2.08
C PRO A 76 6.25 17.88 -2.63
N THR A 77 4.99 17.77 -2.21
CA THR A 77 4.09 16.70 -2.68
C THR A 77 3.79 16.85 -4.17
N GLY A 78 3.82 15.75 -4.91
CA GLY A 78 3.45 15.68 -6.30
C GLY A 78 1.92 15.81 -6.54
N LYS A 79 1.51 15.65 -7.80
CA LYS A 79 0.09 15.68 -8.17
C LYS A 79 -0.67 14.53 -7.47
N PRO A 80 -1.94 14.75 -7.08
CA PRO A 80 -2.75 13.66 -6.57
C PRO A 80 -2.93 12.60 -7.66
N GLN A 81 -2.98 11.33 -7.24
CA GLN A 81 -3.36 10.25 -8.15
C GLN A 81 -4.76 10.52 -8.68
N VAL A 82 -4.95 10.38 -9.97
CA VAL A 82 -6.29 10.39 -10.59
C VAL A 82 -7.02 9.12 -10.12
N ASP A 83 -8.34 9.21 -9.96
CA ASP A 83 -9.19 8.07 -9.59
C ASP A 83 -9.19 7.00 -10.70
N ASN A 84 -8.10 6.22 -10.75
CA ASN A 84 -7.90 5.18 -11.74
C ASN A 84 -8.83 3.99 -11.48
N LYS A 85 -9.23 3.33 -12.55
CA LYS A 85 -9.95 2.05 -12.51
C LYS A 85 -8.94 0.89 -12.51
N ALA A 86 -9.33 -0.24 -11.96
CA ALA A 86 -8.52 -1.45 -12.03
C ALA A 86 -8.24 -1.91 -13.48
N SER A 87 -9.10 -1.51 -14.42
CA SER A 87 -8.95 -1.79 -15.86
C SER A 87 -8.04 -0.82 -16.62
N ASP A 88 -7.59 0.26 -16.01
CA ASP A 88 -6.73 1.24 -16.68
C ASP A 88 -5.32 0.66 -16.85
N THR A 89 -4.77 0.78 -18.06
CA THR A 89 -3.41 0.30 -18.33
C THR A 89 -2.40 0.99 -17.41
N GLY A 90 -1.54 0.22 -16.77
CA GLY A 90 -0.59 0.72 -15.77
C GLY A 90 -1.16 0.80 -14.36
N SER A 91 -2.45 0.54 -14.17
CA SER A 91 -3.01 0.35 -12.84
C SER A 91 -2.43 -0.92 -12.21
N ALA A 92 -2.01 -0.81 -10.96
CA ALA A 92 -1.49 -1.92 -10.19
C ALA A 92 -2.20 -1.98 -8.84
N HIS A 93 -2.23 -3.16 -8.24
CA HIS A 93 -2.69 -3.35 -6.87
C HIS A 93 -1.84 -4.37 -6.15
N VAL A 94 -1.90 -4.34 -4.82
CA VAL A 94 -1.33 -5.38 -3.97
C VAL A 94 -2.46 -6.19 -3.39
N CYS A 95 -2.32 -7.50 -3.48
CA CYS A 95 -3.24 -8.47 -2.90
C CYS A 95 -2.68 -8.96 -1.57
N PHE A 96 -3.44 -8.80 -0.50
CA PHE A 96 -3.10 -9.26 0.85
C PHE A 96 -3.87 -10.55 1.17
N LYS A 97 -3.15 -11.55 1.66
CA LYS A 97 -3.78 -12.75 2.20
C LYS A 97 -4.46 -12.45 3.53
N THR A 98 -5.62 -13.03 3.75
CA THR A 98 -6.33 -13.01 5.03
C THR A 98 -6.94 -14.37 5.32
N GLU A 99 -7.15 -14.67 6.61
CA GLU A 99 -7.85 -15.87 7.06
C GLU A 99 -9.34 -15.61 7.30
N ASN A 100 -9.76 -14.33 7.34
CA ASN A 100 -11.15 -13.93 7.58
C ASN A 100 -11.46 -12.63 6.84
N ILE A 101 -11.83 -12.74 5.58
CA ILE A 101 -12.14 -11.59 4.73
C ILE A 101 -13.40 -10.85 5.18
N ASP A 102 -14.35 -11.56 5.78
CA ASP A 102 -15.60 -10.95 6.26
C ASP A 102 -15.35 -10.03 7.46
N GLU A 103 -14.40 -10.39 8.35
CA GLU A 103 -13.96 -9.53 9.45
C GLU A 103 -13.24 -8.28 8.93
N ILE A 104 -12.33 -8.44 7.96
CA ILE A 104 -11.66 -7.31 7.31
C ILE A 104 -12.68 -6.39 6.65
N TYR A 105 -13.66 -6.95 5.93
CA TYR A 105 -14.72 -6.16 5.31
C TYR A 105 -15.49 -5.32 6.33
N GLN A 106 -15.92 -5.90 7.45
CA GLN A 106 -16.65 -5.16 8.49
C GLN A 106 -15.77 -4.04 9.08
N LYS A 107 -14.52 -4.33 9.39
CA LYS A 107 -13.58 -3.37 9.94
C LYS A 107 -13.33 -2.19 8.99
N LEU A 108 -13.11 -2.47 7.71
CA LEU A 108 -12.94 -1.43 6.69
C LEU A 108 -14.19 -0.57 6.55
N ARG A 109 -15.37 -1.18 6.58
CA ARG A 109 -16.66 -0.49 6.48
C ARG A 109 -16.91 0.44 7.67
N GLU A 110 -16.64 -0.01 8.89
CA GLU A 110 -16.78 0.78 10.12
C GLU A 110 -15.87 2.02 10.13
N HIS A 111 -14.73 1.95 9.45
CA HIS A 111 -13.78 3.05 9.31
C HIS A 111 -14.00 3.90 8.04
N GLY A 112 -15.12 3.70 7.33
CA GLY A 112 -15.47 4.49 6.16
C GLY A 112 -14.53 4.30 4.96
N VAL A 113 -13.83 3.18 4.89
CA VAL A 113 -12.94 2.87 3.77
C VAL A 113 -13.75 2.64 2.51
N ARG A 114 -13.29 3.18 1.38
CA ARG A 114 -13.89 2.93 0.07
C ARG A 114 -13.65 1.48 -0.34
N ILE A 115 -14.72 0.69 -0.40
CA ILE A 115 -14.73 -0.71 -0.80
C ILE A 115 -15.48 -0.83 -2.12
N HIS A 116 -14.97 -1.64 -3.07
CA HIS A 116 -15.60 -1.81 -4.38
C HIS A 116 -16.87 -2.67 -4.31
N CYS A 117 -16.85 -3.73 -3.50
CA CYS A 117 -18.00 -4.63 -3.29
C CYS A 117 -17.85 -5.39 -1.96
N VAL A 118 -18.92 -6.03 -1.52
CA VAL A 118 -18.84 -7.07 -0.48
C VAL A 118 -17.92 -8.20 -0.96
N PRO A 119 -17.29 -8.98 -0.05
CA PRO A 119 -16.49 -10.14 -0.46
C PRO A 119 -17.24 -11.05 -1.42
N GLN A 120 -16.62 -11.39 -2.53
CA GLN A 120 -17.18 -12.26 -3.58
C GLN A 120 -16.54 -13.64 -3.51
N ASP A 121 -17.35 -14.67 -3.57
CA ASP A 121 -16.90 -16.05 -3.57
C ASP A 121 -16.68 -16.52 -5.01
N LEU A 122 -15.44 -16.88 -5.34
CA LEU A 122 -15.03 -17.42 -6.65
C LEU A 122 -15.05 -18.96 -6.68
N GLY A 123 -15.47 -19.61 -5.58
CA GLY A 123 -15.46 -21.06 -5.41
C GLY A 123 -14.15 -21.63 -4.86
N PHE A 124 -13.01 -21.02 -5.18
CA PHE A 124 -11.68 -21.39 -4.64
C PHE A 124 -11.15 -20.35 -3.67
N ALA A 125 -11.68 -19.14 -3.69
CA ALA A 125 -11.30 -18.06 -2.80
C ALA A 125 -12.42 -17.04 -2.68
N LYS A 126 -12.41 -16.29 -1.57
CA LYS A 126 -13.16 -15.04 -1.44
C LYS A 126 -12.24 -13.86 -1.67
N VAL A 127 -12.71 -12.85 -2.41
CA VAL A 127 -11.93 -11.68 -2.77
C VAL A 127 -12.74 -10.39 -2.65
N MET A 128 -12.07 -9.28 -2.35
CA MET A 128 -12.64 -7.94 -2.47
C MET A 128 -11.57 -6.91 -2.76
N TYR A 129 -11.93 -5.86 -3.51
CA TYR A 129 -11.08 -4.70 -3.73
C TYR A 129 -11.53 -3.55 -2.84
N PHE A 130 -10.56 -2.79 -2.34
CA PHE A 130 -10.77 -1.59 -1.56
C PHE A 130 -9.67 -0.57 -1.86
N ARG A 131 -9.77 0.62 -1.27
CA ARG A 131 -8.81 1.70 -1.52
C ARG A 131 -8.15 2.13 -0.22
N ASP A 132 -6.86 2.44 -0.32
CA ASP A 132 -6.18 3.15 0.76
C ASP A 132 -6.61 4.64 0.82
N PRO A 133 -6.12 5.43 1.80
CA PRO A 133 -6.49 6.84 1.92
C PRO A 133 -6.11 7.73 0.72
N ASP A 134 -5.16 7.33 -0.11
CA ASP A 134 -4.77 8.04 -1.33
C ASP A 134 -5.43 7.50 -2.60
N GLY A 135 -6.30 6.48 -2.47
CA GLY A 135 -7.02 5.88 -3.57
C GLY A 135 -6.27 4.73 -4.26
N ILE A 136 -5.16 4.26 -3.68
CA ILE A 136 -4.42 3.10 -4.17
C ILE A 136 -5.29 1.86 -4.07
N ILE A 137 -5.35 1.07 -5.15
CA ILE A 137 -6.14 -0.16 -5.19
C ILE A 137 -5.43 -1.23 -4.37
N LEU A 138 -6.19 -1.85 -3.48
CA LEU A 138 -5.75 -2.99 -2.66
C LEU A 138 -6.77 -4.13 -2.82
N GLU A 139 -6.31 -5.35 -2.64
CA GLU A 139 -7.12 -6.55 -2.66
C GLU A 139 -6.95 -7.34 -1.35
N ALA A 140 -8.03 -7.87 -0.82
CA ALA A 140 -8.00 -8.92 0.20
C ALA A 140 -8.40 -10.25 -0.44
N PHE A 141 -7.67 -11.31 -0.08
CA PHE A 141 -7.82 -12.64 -0.64
C PHE A 141 -7.81 -13.68 0.49
N GLU A 142 -8.89 -14.46 0.59
CA GLU A 142 -9.01 -15.60 1.49
C GLU A 142 -9.17 -16.88 0.68
N GLY A 143 -8.22 -17.79 0.80
CA GLY A 143 -8.21 -19.05 0.05
C GLY A 143 -6.88 -19.32 -0.63
N GLU A 144 -6.89 -20.22 -1.60
CA GLU A 144 -5.71 -20.61 -2.38
C GLU A 144 -6.03 -20.60 -3.87
N LEU A 145 -5.05 -20.25 -4.68
CA LEU A 145 -5.19 -20.36 -6.13
C LEU A 145 -5.31 -21.83 -6.53
N PRO A 146 -6.14 -22.16 -7.52
CA PRO A 146 -6.18 -23.50 -8.08
C PRO A 146 -4.81 -23.85 -8.66
N GLY A 147 -4.26 -25.00 -8.30
CA GLY A 147 -2.97 -25.52 -8.75
C GLY A 147 -2.96 -25.94 -10.21
#